data_d5600ff4eda4af6897b4e36c6d2d87a1
#
_entry.id   d5600ff4eda4af6897b4e36c6d2d87a1
#
_cell.length_a   1.000
_cell.length_b   1.000
_cell.length_c   1.000
_cell.angle_alpha   90.00
_cell.angle_beta   90.00
_cell.angle_gamma   90.00
#
_symmetry.space_group_name_H-M   'P 1'
#
loop_
_entity.id
_entity.type
_entity.pdbx_description
1 polymer ?
#
loop_
_entity_poly.entity_id
_entity_poly.type
_entity_poly.pdbx_seq_one_letter_code
_entity_poly.pdbx_strand_id
1 'polypeptide(L)'
;QEVGWSLRLDRVLFVPAARSPHKLTAEVSPVQHRVAMIEIAIADNPLFALSTVDVDRPGPSYTVDTLAILKQAYGEDVELFFIVGMDALAELPSWREPERVLSLARLVGVTRPPFPTVDLGSLTARLPASEGRIDLVAMPGLDISASDLRLRVAQGRPIRYLLPPGVEAYIARHGLYRSSASASTISPTATR
;
A
#
# COMPACT_ATOMS: atom_id res chain seq x y z
N GLN A 1 -4.56 -8.67 -6.76
CA GLN A 1 -5.28 -9.65 -7.61
C GLN A 1 -4.99 -11.08 -7.12
N GLU A 2 -3.71 -11.47 -7.02
CA GLU A 2 -3.30 -12.83 -6.65
C GLU A 2 -3.90 -13.31 -5.32
N VAL A 3 -3.81 -12.49 -4.28
CA VAL A 3 -4.42 -12.79 -2.97
C VAL A 3 -5.94 -12.93 -3.08
N GLY A 4 -6.59 -12.02 -3.83
CA GLY A 4 -8.04 -12.09 -4.06
C GLY A 4 -8.47 -13.40 -4.72
N TRP A 5 -7.69 -13.88 -5.69
CA TRP A 5 -7.94 -15.15 -6.36
C TRP A 5 -7.64 -16.34 -5.44
N SER A 6 -6.48 -16.37 -4.78
CA SER A 6 -6.04 -17.48 -3.94
C SER A 6 -6.96 -17.73 -2.74
N LEU A 7 -7.46 -16.67 -2.14
CA LEU A 7 -8.33 -16.74 -0.95
C LEU A 7 -9.81 -16.54 -1.29
N ARG A 8 -10.16 -16.41 -2.57
CA ARG A 8 -11.53 -16.19 -3.06
C ARG A 8 -12.24 -15.03 -2.36
N LEU A 9 -11.51 -13.91 -2.25
CA LEU A 9 -12.04 -12.72 -1.58
C LEU A 9 -13.15 -12.07 -2.43
N ASP A 10 -14.23 -11.66 -1.79
CA ASP A 10 -15.33 -10.92 -2.43
C ASP A 10 -14.91 -9.51 -2.83
N ARG A 11 -13.98 -8.92 -2.07
CA ARG A 11 -13.48 -7.55 -2.29
C ARG A 11 -12.09 -7.33 -1.71
N VAL A 12 -11.31 -6.48 -2.37
CA VAL A 12 -10.02 -5.99 -1.86
C VAL A 12 -10.12 -4.48 -1.67
N LEU A 13 -9.98 -4.01 -0.44
CA LEU A 13 -10.03 -2.59 -0.10
C LEU A 13 -8.62 -1.99 -0.13
N PHE A 14 -8.46 -0.91 -0.87
CA PHE A 14 -7.28 -0.04 -0.83
C PHE A 14 -7.53 1.08 0.17
N VAL A 15 -6.77 1.08 1.26
CA VAL A 15 -6.94 2.05 2.36
C VAL A 15 -5.70 2.95 2.41
N PRO A 16 -5.73 4.15 1.82
CA PRO A 16 -4.61 5.09 1.92
C PRO A 16 -4.51 5.65 3.34
N ALA A 17 -3.37 5.43 4.00
CA ALA A 17 -3.13 6.01 5.32
C ALA A 17 -3.09 7.56 5.24
N ALA A 18 -3.81 8.26 6.10
CA ALA A 18 -3.69 9.72 6.20
C ALA A 18 -2.27 10.10 6.65
N ARG A 19 -1.85 9.55 7.77
CA ARG A 19 -0.52 9.75 8.35
C ARG A 19 0.03 8.41 8.85
N SER A 20 1.00 7.85 8.11
CA SER A 20 1.66 6.61 8.54
C SER A 20 2.53 6.85 9.78
N PRO A 21 2.39 6.07 10.86
CA PRO A 21 3.22 6.19 12.05
C PRO A 21 4.71 5.94 11.76
N HIS A 22 5.04 5.16 10.72
CA HIS A 22 6.42 4.83 10.33
C HIS A 22 7.06 5.85 9.38
N LYS A 23 6.33 6.90 8.94
CA LYS A 23 6.82 7.89 7.95
C LYS A 23 6.60 9.34 8.40
N LEU A 24 6.75 9.61 9.69
CA LEU A 24 6.49 10.94 10.26
C LEU A 24 7.43 12.04 9.72
N THR A 25 8.62 11.68 9.24
CA THR A 25 9.65 12.60 8.74
C THR A 25 9.84 12.57 7.21
N ALA A 26 9.17 11.66 6.50
CA ALA A 26 9.30 11.58 5.05
C ALA A 26 8.31 12.54 4.36
N GLU A 27 8.77 13.25 3.33
CA GLU A 27 7.88 13.97 2.42
C GLU A 27 6.96 12.98 1.71
N VAL A 28 5.74 12.87 2.19
CA VAL A 28 4.70 12.07 1.57
C VAL A 28 3.81 13.00 0.76
N SER A 29 3.51 12.62 -0.49
CA SER A 29 2.58 13.38 -1.32
C SER A 29 1.27 13.65 -0.57
N PRO A 30 0.64 14.82 -0.75
CA PRO A 30 -0.65 15.12 -0.17
C PRO A 30 -1.64 13.97 -0.37
N VAL A 31 -2.43 13.69 0.67
CA VAL A 31 -3.30 12.51 0.68
C VAL A 31 -4.29 12.49 -0.48
N GLN A 32 -4.76 13.67 -0.91
CA GLN A 32 -5.69 13.83 -2.03
C GLN A 32 -5.11 13.28 -3.35
N HIS A 33 -3.82 13.51 -3.61
CA HIS A 33 -3.17 12.94 -4.79
C HIS A 33 -3.01 11.42 -4.68
N ARG A 34 -2.75 10.89 -3.48
CA ARG A 34 -2.64 9.44 -3.28
C ARG A 34 -3.98 8.74 -3.48
N VAL A 35 -5.06 9.32 -2.94
CA VAL A 35 -6.43 8.85 -3.14
C VAL A 35 -6.77 8.84 -4.64
N ALA A 36 -6.62 9.96 -5.33
CA ALA A 36 -6.93 10.05 -6.76
C ALA A 36 -6.12 9.06 -7.62
N MET A 37 -4.83 8.86 -7.31
CA MET A 37 -4.03 7.88 -8.04
C MET A 37 -4.48 6.44 -7.78
N ILE A 38 -4.94 6.12 -6.57
CA ILE A 38 -5.50 4.79 -6.27
C ILE A 38 -6.82 4.60 -7.01
N GLU A 39 -7.74 5.56 -6.97
CA GLU A 39 -9.01 5.51 -7.72
C GLU A 39 -8.78 5.23 -9.20
N ILE A 40 -7.86 5.96 -9.82
CA ILE A 40 -7.49 5.75 -11.23
C ILE A 40 -6.91 4.35 -11.44
N ALA A 41 -6.07 3.88 -10.53
CA ALA A 41 -5.35 2.61 -10.69
C ALA A 41 -6.26 1.37 -10.56
N ILE A 42 -7.38 1.49 -9.83
CA ILE A 42 -8.29 0.36 -9.56
C ILE A 42 -9.61 0.44 -10.32
N ALA A 43 -9.85 1.48 -11.11
CA ALA A 43 -11.14 1.80 -11.69
C ALA A 43 -11.74 0.72 -12.60
N ASP A 44 -10.91 -0.09 -13.23
CA ASP A 44 -11.31 -1.14 -14.18
C ASP A 44 -11.41 -2.54 -13.56
N ASN A 45 -11.20 -2.67 -12.24
CA ASN A 45 -11.24 -3.97 -11.56
C ASN A 45 -12.41 -4.03 -10.54
N PRO A 46 -13.46 -4.81 -10.81
CA PRO A 46 -14.64 -4.90 -9.94
C PRO A 46 -14.38 -5.51 -8.56
N LEU A 47 -13.26 -6.27 -8.40
CA LEU A 47 -12.84 -6.80 -7.11
C LEU A 47 -12.30 -5.71 -6.18
N PHE A 48 -11.80 -4.58 -6.74
CA PHE A 48 -11.11 -3.55 -5.99
C PHE A 48 -12.03 -2.42 -5.59
N ALA A 49 -11.83 -1.88 -4.39
CA ALA A 49 -12.52 -0.68 -3.93
C ALA A 49 -11.58 0.21 -3.12
N LEU A 50 -11.82 1.50 -3.14
CA LEU A 50 -11.16 2.46 -2.26
C LEU A 50 -11.97 2.58 -0.96
N SER A 51 -11.26 2.68 0.17
CA SER A 51 -11.82 3.09 1.45
C SER A 51 -11.02 4.25 2.02
N THR A 52 -11.70 5.33 2.35
CA THR A 52 -11.10 6.56 2.92
C THR A 52 -11.08 6.57 4.44
N VAL A 53 -11.41 5.46 5.09
CA VAL A 53 -11.56 5.33 6.55
C VAL A 53 -10.41 5.93 7.37
N ASP A 54 -9.17 5.82 6.87
CA ASP A 54 -8.00 6.40 7.52
C ASP A 54 -7.77 7.87 7.17
N VAL A 55 -8.28 8.31 6.01
CA VAL A 55 -8.19 9.72 5.56
C VAL A 55 -9.21 10.59 6.30
N ASP A 56 -10.39 10.02 6.57
CA ASP A 56 -11.53 10.75 7.15
C ASP A 56 -11.42 10.89 8.67
N ARG A 57 -10.50 10.17 9.31
CA ARG A 57 -10.29 10.26 10.76
C ARG A 57 -9.02 11.05 11.13
N PRO A 58 -9.02 11.77 12.24
CA PRO A 58 -7.83 12.47 12.72
C PRO A 58 -6.81 11.48 13.32
N GLY A 59 -5.53 11.90 13.31
CA GLY A 59 -4.44 11.18 13.96
C GLY A 59 -3.71 10.17 13.08
N PRO A 60 -2.82 9.35 13.66
CA PRO A 60 -2.07 8.33 12.96
C PRO A 60 -2.94 7.15 12.52
N SER A 61 -2.62 6.57 11.36
CA SER A 61 -3.31 5.40 10.81
C SER A 61 -2.71 4.11 11.39
N TYR A 62 -3.16 3.71 12.58
CA TYR A 62 -2.80 2.41 13.13
C TYR A 62 -3.70 1.30 12.57
N THR A 63 -3.10 0.16 12.23
CA THR A 63 -3.81 -1.00 11.65
C THR A 63 -4.96 -1.47 12.53
N VAL A 64 -4.78 -1.53 13.83
CA VAL A 64 -5.82 -1.96 14.79
C VAL A 64 -7.06 -1.08 14.72
N ASP A 65 -6.88 0.25 14.62
CA ASP A 65 -7.99 1.20 14.55
C ASP A 65 -8.74 1.06 13.21
N THR A 66 -7.99 0.94 12.11
CA THR A 66 -8.55 0.74 10.76
C THR A 66 -9.39 -0.54 10.70
N LEU A 67 -8.87 -1.66 11.20
CA LEU A 67 -9.57 -2.94 11.21
C LEU A 67 -10.82 -2.91 12.11
N ALA A 68 -10.75 -2.25 13.26
CA ALA A 68 -11.90 -2.11 14.16
C ALA A 68 -13.04 -1.32 13.48
N ILE A 69 -12.73 -0.22 12.78
CA ILE A 69 -13.73 0.56 12.06
C ILE A 69 -14.32 -0.24 10.90
N LEU A 70 -13.50 -0.94 10.13
CA LEU A 70 -13.96 -1.77 9.04
C LEU A 70 -14.85 -2.92 9.55
N LYS A 71 -14.46 -3.58 10.64
CA LYS A 71 -15.26 -4.64 11.25
C LYS A 71 -16.63 -4.12 11.70
N GLN A 72 -16.67 -2.94 12.32
CA GLN A 72 -17.92 -2.30 12.70
C GLN A 72 -18.79 -1.94 11.47
N ALA A 73 -18.18 -1.45 10.41
CA ALA A 73 -18.89 -1.01 9.20
C ALA A 73 -19.47 -2.16 8.37
N TYR A 74 -18.74 -3.28 8.28
CA TYR A 74 -19.13 -4.44 7.45
C TYR A 74 -19.88 -5.52 8.25
N GLY A 75 -19.85 -5.49 9.57
CA GLY A 75 -20.55 -6.43 10.46
C GLY A 75 -19.69 -7.64 10.88
N GLU A 76 -20.21 -8.37 11.87
CA GLU A 76 -19.48 -9.50 12.48
C GLU A 76 -19.35 -10.72 11.56
N ASP A 77 -20.26 -10.90 10.61
CA ASP A 77 -20.27 -12.03 9.67
C ASP A 77 -19.19 -11.91 8.58
N VAL A 78 -18.56 -10.73 8.43
CA VAL A 78 -17.50 -10.50 7.44
C VAL A 78 -16.14 -10.90 8.01
N GLU A 79 -15.44 -11.79 7.34
CA GLU A 79 -14.05 -12.10 7.64
C GLU A 79 -13.13 -11.07 6.98
N LEU A 80 -12.28 -10.42 7.78
CA LEU A 80 -11.28 -9.48 7.28
C LEU A 80 -9.93 -10.17 7.11
N PHE A 81 -9.30 -9.89 5.96
CA PHE A 81 -7.93 -10.32 5.64
C PHE A 81 -7.06 -9.07 5.48
N PHE A 82 -5.99 -8.96 6.25
CA PHE A 82 -5.05 -7.84 6.13
C PHE A 82 -3.81 -8.28 5.35
N ILE A 83 -3.68 -7.77 4.13
CA ILE A 83 -2.58 -8.11 3.21
C ILE A 83 -1.35 -7.28 3.56
N VAL A 84 -0.21 -7.94 3.78
CA VAL A 84 1.01 -7.32 4.28
C VAL A 84 2.26 -7.93 3.62
N GLY A 85 3.29 -7.11 3.37
CA GLY A 85 4.60 -7.60 2.93
C GLY A 85 5.34 -8.34 4.04
N MET A 86 6.32 -9.19 3.66
CA MET A 86 7.10 -9.99 4.61
C MET A 86 7.88 -9.15 5.61
N ASP A 87 8.43 -8.03 5.19
CA ASP A 87 9.14 -7.06 6.04
C ASP A 87 8.26 -6.55 7.18
N ALA A 88 7.07 -6.08 6.84
CA ALA A 88 6.12 -5.59 7.83
C ALA A 88 5.51 -6.72 8.68
N LEU A 89 5.32 -7.92 8.12
CA LEU A 89 4.89 -9.09 8.89
C LEU A 89 5.92 -9.51 9.95
N ALA A 90 7.21 -9.43 9.65
CA ALA A 90 8.29 -9.70 10.61
C ALA A 90 8.26 -8.76 11.83
N GLU A 91 7.78 -7.54 11.62
CA GLU A 91 7.64 -6.51 12.65
C GLU A 91 6.30 -6.57 13.41
N LEU A 92 5.42 -7.52 13.10
CA LEU A 92 4.09 -7.65 13.72
C LEU A 92 4.11 -7.58 15.25
N PRO A 93 5.06 -8.22 15.99
CA PRO A 93 5.10 -8.12 17.45
C PRO A 93 5.34 -6.71 17.99
N SER A 94 5.84 -5.79 17.16
CA SER A 94 6.06 -4.37 17.52
C SER A 94 4.88 -3.46 17.18
N TRP A 95 3.85 -3.98 16.52
CA TRP A 95 2.70 -3.19 16.16
C TRP A 95 1.89 -2.79 17.39
N ARG A 96 1.08 -1.76 17.24
CA ARG A 96 0.13 -1.38 18.30
C ARG A 96 -0.96 -2.45 18.44
N GLU A 97 -1.10 -3.01 19.64
CA GLU A 97 -2.10 -4.02 19.99
C GLU A 97 -2.13 -5.22 19.01
N PRO A 98 -1.00 -5.94 18.81
CA PRO A 98 -0.89 -6.95 17.75
C PRO A 98 -1.87 -8.12 17.96
N GLU A 99 -2.15 -8.53 19.19
CA GLU A 99 -3.15 -9.55 19.51
C GLU A 99 -4.56 -9.11 19.06
N ARG A 100 -4.88 -7.83 19.24
CA ARG A 100 -6.17 -7.28 18.80
C ARG A 100 -6.24 -7.21 17.28
N VAL A 101 -5.16 -6.87 16.59
CA VAL A 101 -5.08 -6.97 15.12
C VAL A 101 -5.42 -8.37 14.66
N LEU A 102 -4.82 -9.41 15.28
CA LEU A 102 -5.05 -10.81 14.97
C LEU A 102 -6.46 -11.30 15.34
N SER A 103 -7.11 -10.69 16.35
CA SER A 103 -8.51 -11.00 16.67
C SER A 103 -9.49 -10.42 15.65
N LEU A 104 -9.17 -9.26 15.08
CA LEU A 104 -10.02 -8.55 14.12
C LEU A 104 -9.89 -9.06 12.68
N ALA A 105 -8.70 -9.54 12.29
CA ALA A 105 -8.42 -9.99 10.94
C ALA A 105 -7.45 -11.18 10.90
N ARG A 106 -7.52 -11.98 9.83
CA ARG A 106 -6.42 -12.86 9.44
C ARG A 106 -5.37 -12.04 8.71
N LEU A 107 -4.09 -12.34 8.92
CA LEU A 107 -3.01 -11.71 8.16
C LEU A 107 -2.68 -12.53 6.92
N VAL A 108 -2.41 -11.86 5.82
CA VAL A 108 -1.96 -12.49 4.57
C VAL A 108 -0.58 -11.94 4.22
N GLY A 109 0.45 -12.71 4.58
CA GLY A 109 1.82 -12.40 4.21
C GLY A 109 2.06 -12.67 2.72
N VAL A 110 2.43 -11.63 1.96
CA VAL A 110 2.74 -11.80 0.53
C VAL A 110 4.24 -11.92 0.31
N THR A 111 4.64 -13.00 -0.36
CA THR A 111 6.05 -13.27 -0.68
C THR A 111 6.38 -12.82 -2.09
N ARG A 112 7.57 -12.28 -2.29
CA ARG A 112 8.13 -11.92 -3.60
C ARG A 112 9.52 -12.55 -3.73
N PRO A 113 9.69 -13.64 -4.44
CA PRO A 113 11.04 -14.15 -4.70
C PRO A 113 11.92 -13.09 -5.37
N PRO A 114 13.22 -12.96 -5.02
CA PRO A 114 13.99 -13.84 -4.14
C PRO A 114 14.02 -13.42 -2.64
N PHE A 115 13.10 -12.58 -2.20
CA PHE A 115 13.10 -12.12 -0.81
C PHE A 115 12.76 -13.25 0.17
N PRO A 116 13.43 -13.29 1.36
CA PRO A 116 13.20 -14.32 2.36
C PRO A 116 11.75 -14.28 2.88
N THR A 117 11.24 -15.46 3.22
CA THR A 117 9.97 -15.60 3.95
C THR A 117 10.20 -15.41 5.44
N VAL A 118 9.16 -14.96 6.14
CA VAL A 118 9.16 -14.91 7.60
C VAL A 118 9.09 -16.34 8.14
N ASP A 119 9.93 -16.66 9.12
CA ASP A 119 9.79 -17.90 9.91
C ASP A 119 8.59 -17.74 10.85
N LEU A 120 7.48 -18.36 10.50
CA LEU A 120 6.24 -18.32 11.28
C LEU A 120 6.41 -18.97 12.66
N GLY A 121 7.29 -19.98 12.80
CA GLY A 121 7.58 -20.60 14.09
C GLY A 121 8.21 -19.59 15.07
N SER A 122 9.24 -18.87 14.63
CA SER A 122 9.86 -17.80 15.42
C SER A 122 8.89 -16.65 15.71
N LEU A 123 8.01 -16.33 14.76
CA LEU A 123 6.98 -15.30 14.97
C LEU A 123 5.98 -15.75 16.03
N THR A 124 5.46 -16.96 15.94
CA THR A 124 4.50 -17.52 16.91
C THR A 124 5.13 -17.66 18.31
N ALA A 125 6.41 -18.00 18.41
CA ALA A 125 7.11 -18.03 19.70
C ALA A 125 7.12 -16.64 20.38
N ARG A 126 7.22 -15.57 19.61
CA ARG A 126 7.20 -14.18 20.09
C ARG A 126 5.78 -13.62 20.30
N LEU A 127 4.82 -14.09 19.52
CA LEU A 127 3.43 -13.65 19.53
C LEU A 127 2.51 -14.88 19.37
N PRO A 128 2.20 -15.61 20.46
CA PRO A 128 1.41 -16.85 20.40
C PRO A 128 0.02 -16.69 19.74
N ALA A 129 -0.59 -15.52 19.86
CA ALA A 129 -1.87 -15.20 19.21
C ALA A 129 -1.84 -15.29 17.67
N SER A 130 -0.64 -15.37 17.07
CA SER A 130 -0.49 -15.49 15.61
C SER A 130 -0.67 -16.92 15.10
N GLU A 131 -0.73 -17.93 15.97
CA GLU A 131 -0.92 -19.32 15.58
C GLU A 131 -2.21 -19.52 14.80
N GLY A 132 -2.10 -20.09 13.59
CA GLY A 132 -3.24 -20.32 12.71
C GLY A 132 -3.94 -19.07 12.18
N ARG A 133 -3.38 -17.86 12.40
CA ARG A 133 -3.97 -16.57 11.98
C ARG A 133 -3.24 -15.91 10.81
N ILE A 134 -2.22 -16.56 10.25
CA ILE A 134 -1.39 -16.02 9.17
C ILE A 134 -1.40 -16.99 8.00
N ASP A 135 -1.79 -16.51 6.83
CA ASP A 135 -1.69 -17.19 5.55
C ASP A 135 -0.50 -16.62 4.76
N LEU A 136 0.19 -17.44 3.99
CA LEU A 136 1.25 -17.01 3.09
C LEU A 136 0.82 -17.21 1.65
N VAL A 137 0.90 -16.15 0.84
CA VAL A 137 0.58 -16.19 -0.59
C VAL A 137 1.80 -15.77 -1.40
N ALA A 138 2.24 -16.66 -2.29
CA ALA A 138 3.32 -16.35 -3.23
C ALA A 138 2.81 -15.42 -4.33
N MET A 139 3.56 -14.36 -4.61
CA MET A 139 3.23 -13.42 -5.69
C MET A 139 4.30 -13.43 -6.78
N PRO A 140 3.93 -13.18 -8.04
CA PRO A 140 4.90 -12.88 -9.08
C PRO A 140 5.80 -11.71 -8.66
N GLY A 141 7.11 -11.90 -8.75
CA GLY A 141 8.07 -10.86 -8.41
C GLY A 141 8.07 -9.76 -9.47
N LEU A 142 7.66 -8.54 -9.09
CA LEU A 142 7.85 -7.34 -9.89
C LEU A 142 8.81 -6.42 -9.14
N ASP A 143 9.98 -6.16 -9.73
CA ASP A 143 10.98 -5.25 -9.13
C ASP A 143 10.66 -3.79 -9.46
N ILE A 144 9.49 -3.35 -9.01
CA ILE A 144 9.00 -1.98 -9.15
C ILE A 144 8.70 -1.43 -7.77
N SER A 145 9.38 -0.35 -7.38
CA SER A 145 9.12 0.33 -6.12
C SER A 145 8.60 1.75 -6.33
N ALA A 146 7.74 2.21 -5.43
CA ALA A 146 7.25 3.59 -5.46
C ALA A 146 8.37 4.62 -5.29
N SER A 147 9.45 4.27 -4.60
CA SER A 147 10.62 5.13 -4.43
C SER A 147 11.40 5.28 -5.73
N ASP A 148 11.61 4.18 -6.47
CA ASP A 148 12.25 4.23 -7.79
C ASP A 148 11.40 5.02 -8.78
N LEU A 149 10.09 4.83 -8.81
CA LEU A 149 9.18 5.59 -9.66
C LEU A 149 9.26 7.10 -9.40
N ARG A 150 9.25 7.52 -8.14
CA ARG A 150 9.40 8.94 -7.78
C ARG A 150 10.76 9.49 -8.19
N LEU A 151 11.83 8.73 -7.99
CA LEU A 151 13.17 9.10 -8.40
C LEU A 151 13.28 9.24 -9.92
N ARG A 152 12.70 8.31 -10.69
CA ARG A 152 12.63 8.41 -12.16
C ARG A 152 11.96 9.70 -12.61
N VAL A 153 10.83 10.05 -12.03
CA VAL A 153 10.13 11.30 -12.35
C VAL A 153 10.99 12.51 -12.02
N ALA A 154 11.63 12.54 -10.84
CA ALA A 154 12.53 13.64 -10.44
C ALA A 154 13.71 13.80 -11.41
N GLN A 155 14.18 12.70 -12.01
CA GLN A 155 15.29 12.67 -12.98
C GLN A 155 14.83 12.86 -14.45
N GLY A 156 13.53 13.03 -14.71
CA GLY A 156 12.99 13.09 -16.07
C GLY A 156 13.05 11.78 -16.84
N ARG A 157 13.25 10.64 -16.14
CA ARG A 157 13.26 9.30 -16.76
C ARG A 157 11.83 8.79 -16.98
N PRO A 158 11.57 7.97 -18.01
CA PRO A 158 10.24 7.45 -18.28
C PRO A 158 9.78 6.48 -17.18
N ILE A 159 8.47 6.56 -16.86
CA ILE A 159 7.78 5.63 -15.97
C ILE A 159 6.67 4.85 -16.71
N ARG A 160 6.58 5.04 -18.00
CA ARG A 160 5.62 4.35 -18.85
C ARG A 160 5.80 2.83 -18.76
N TYR A 161 4.69 2.11 -18.73
CA TYR A 161 4.61 0.65 -18.52
C TYR A 161 5.05 0.13 -17.16
N LEU A 162 5.44 1.01 -16.23
CA LEU A 162 5.77 0.64 -14.84
C LEU A 162 4.60 0.86 -13.88
N LEU A 163 3.55 1.52 -14.35
CA LEU A 163 2.31 1.82 -13.61
C LEU A 163 1.15 2.03 -14.62
N PRO A 164 -0.12 2.04 -14.16
CA PRO A 164 -1.26 2.26 -15.03
C PRO A 164 -1.17 3.60 -15.78
N PRO A 165 -1.54 3.65 -17.09
CA PRO A 165 -1.39 4.86 -17.91
C PRO A 165 -2.12 6.08 -17.35
N GLY A 166 -3.28 5.89 -16.73
CA GLY A 166 -4.03 6.98 -16.08
C GLY A 166 -3.27 7.61 -14.92
N VAL A 167 -2.52 6.81 -14.14
CA VAL A 167 -1.68 7.29 -13.05
C VAL A 167 -0.49 8.07 -13.57
N GLU A 168 0.16 7.60 -14.64
CA GLU A 168 1.24 8.34 -15.32
C GLU A 168 0.75 9.73 -15.77
N ALA A 169 -0.41 9.78 -16.45
CA ALA A 169 -1.01 11.02 -16.90
C ALA A 169 -1.36 11.96 -15.73
N TYR A 170 -1.86 11.41 -14.63
CA TYR A 170 -2.14 12.19 -13.42
C TYR A 170 -0.90 12.82 -12.82
N ILE A 171 0.19 12.04 -12.65
CA ILE A 171 1.49 12.51 -12.14
C ILE A 171 2.02 13.65 -13.02
N ALA A 172 1.96 13.48 -14.35
CA ALA A 172 2.44 14.48 -15.30
C ALA A 172 1.60 15.77 -15.23
N ARG A 173 0.27 15.66 -15.19
CA ARG A 173 -0.68 16.80 -15.13
C ARG A 173 -0.47 17.63 -13.88
N HIS A 174 -0.26 16.99 -12.73
CA HIS A 174 -0.11 17.69 -11.44
C HIS A 174 1.34 18.02 -11.09
N GLY A 175 2.30 17.72 -11.98
CA GLY A 175 3.72 18.01 -11.75
C GLY A 175 4.31 17.31 -10.52
N LEU A 176 3.73 16.15 -10.11
CA LEU A 176 4.16 15.47 -8.90
C LEU A 176 5.57 14.91 -9.06
N TYR A 177 6.30 14.88 -7.96
CA TYR A 177 7.65 14.29 -7.85
C TYR A 177 8.74 14.92 -8.74
N ARG A 178 8.50 16.08 -9.36
CA ARG A 178 9.52 16.82 -10.11
C ARG A 178 10.46 17.51 -9.14
N SER A 179 11.77 17.49 -9.44
CA SER A 179 12.71 18.31 -8.67
C SER A 179 12.51 19.79 -9.04
N SER A 180 12.61 20.67 -8.06
CA SER A 180 12.50 22.14 -8.26
C SER A 180 13.55 22.73 -9.22
N ALA A 181 14.57 21.95 -9.62
CA ALA A 181 15.63 22.38 -10.53
C ALA A 181 15.25 22.31 -12.03
N SER A 182 14.10 21.70 -12.41
CA SER A 182 13.73 21.52 -13.82
C SER A 182 12.84 22.64 -14.39
N ALA A 183 12.60 23.71 -13.65
CA ALA A 183 11.75 24.83 -14.10
C ALA A 183 12.49 25.90 -14.91
N SER A 184 13.79 25.75 -15.14
CA SER A 184 14.58 26.71 -15.90
C SER A 184 15.35 26.02 -17.01
N THR A 185 14.88 26.09 -18.22
CA THR A 185 15.59 26.13 -19.50
C THR A 185 14.83 25.34 -20.59
N ILE A 186 13.81 25.93 -21.17
CA ILE A 186 13.52 25.76 -22.60
C ILE A 186 13.42 27.18 -23.16
N SER A 187 14.57 27.76 -23.50
CA SER A 187 14.64 28.83 -24.49
C SER A 187 14.63 28.20 -25.87
N PRO A 188 13.75 28.59 -26.77
CA PRO A 188 13.82 28.12 -28.15
C PRO A 188 15.00 28.86 -28.81
N THR A 189 16.08 28.15 -29.07
CA THR A 189 17.13 28.65 -29.97
C THR A 189 16.57 28.63 -31.39
N ALA A 190 16.23 29.79 -31.88
CA ALA A 190 16.00 30.00 -33.30
C ALA A 190 17.30 29.74 -34.04
N THR A 191 17.28 28.84 -34.99
CA THR A 191 18.40 28.60 -35.92
C THR A 191 17.95 28.95 -37.31
N ARG A 192 18.79 29.71 -37.94
CA ARG A 192 18.77 30.09 -39.36
C ARG A 192 18.79 28.85 -40.29
#